data_e544d3e99c17c77a8e0a37ffc4f9a292
#
_entry.id   e544d3e99c17c77a8e0a37ffc4f9a292
#
_cell.length_a   1.000
_cell.length_b   1.000
_cell.length_c   1.000
_cell.angle_alpha   90.00
_cell.angle_beta   90.00
_cell.angle_gamma   90.00
#
_symmetry.space_group_name_H-M   'P 1'
#
loop_
_entity.id
_entity.type
_entity.pdbx_description
1 polymer ?
#
loop_
_entity_poly.entity_id
_entity_poly.type
_entity_poly.pdbx_seq_one_letter_code
_entity_poly.pdbx_strand_id
1 'polypeptide(L)'
;MSNKEFALKKHEEWAGKISVESRCPLKTREDLAVAYTPGVAEPCLKIAENKDLSYLYTRRSNLVAVVTDGSAVLGLGDIGPEAGMPVMEGKCVLFKQFGGVDAFPICIRSHDVDEIVNTVALLAGSFG
;
A
#
# COMPACT_ATOMS: atom_id res chain seq x y z
N MET A 1 -3.40 32.35 10.68
CA MET A 1 -2.71 31.09 10.30
C MET A 1 -2.59 31.07 8.77
N SER A 2 -1.38 30.94 8.26
CA SER A 2 -1.16 30.81 6.82
C SER A 2 -1.65 29.43 6.32
N ASN A 3 -1.91 29.32 5.01
CA ASN A 3 -2.30 28.03 4.42
C ASN A 3 -1.23 26.94 4.65
N LYS A 4 0.04 27.33 4.74
CA LYS A 4 1.15 26.39 5.00
C LYS A 4 1.12 25.87 6.43
N GLU A 5 0.91 26.73 7.41
CA GLU A 5 0.78 26.34 8.82
C GLU A 5 -0.45 25.49 9.05
N PHE A 6 -1.56 25.83 8.41
CA PHE A 6 -2.79 25.03 8.47
C PHE A 6 -2.58 23.63 7.88
N ALA A 7 -1.93 23.52 6.72
CA ALA A 7 -1.62 22.23 6.10
C ALA A 7 -0.73 21.37 7.00
N LEU A 8 0.33 21.94 7.60
CA LEU A 8 1.22 21.22 8.50
C LEU A 8 0.46 20.68 9.72
N LYS A 9 -0.35 21.53 10.35
CA LYS A 9 -1.19 21.14 11.49
C LYS A 9 -2.15 20.00 11.14
N LYS A 10 -2.77 20.06 9.95
CA LYS A 10 -3.67 18.99 9.49
C LYS A 10 -2.95 17.67 9.25
N HIS A 11 -1.75 17.69 8.70
CA HIS A 11 -0.96 16.45 8.54
C HIS A 11 -0.55 15.84 9.88
N GLU A 12 -0.26 16.67 10.87
CA GLU A 12 -0.01 16.21 12.24
C GLU A 12 -1.27 15.58 12.87
N GLU A 13 -2.44 16.25 12.75
CA GLU A 13 -3.71 15.75 13.27
C GLU A 13 -4.13 14.41 12.61
N TRP A 14 -3.94 14.25 11.31
CA TRP A 14 -4.26 13.01 10.59
C TRP A 14 -3.30 11.88 10.92
N ALA A 15 -2.06 12.18 11.25
CA ALA A 15 -1.00 11.18 11.47
C ALA A 15 -0.87 10.18 10.31
N GLY A 16 -0.94 10.69 9.08
CA GLY A 16 -1.04 9.94 7.84
C GLY A 16 -2.44 10.03 7.21
N LYS A 17 -2.50 9.81 5.89
CA LYS A 17 -3.74 9.99 5.12
C LYS A 17 -4.44 8.69 4.76
N ILE A 18 -3.78 7.56 4.99
CA ILE A 18 -4.30 6.23 4.68
C ILE A 18 -4.39 5.37 5.93
N SER A 19 -5.27 4.38 5.89
CA SER A 19 -5.40 3.36 6.91
C SER A 19 -5.62 1.99 6.26
N VAL A 20 -5.33 0.92 7.01
CA VAL A 20 -5.63 -0.45 6.61
C VAL A 20 -6.83 -0.93 7.42
N GLU A 21 -7.83 -1.48 6.72
CA GLU A 21 -9.06 -1.96 7.33
C GLU A 21 -9.17 -3.48 7.22
N SER A 22 -9.62 -4.12 8.28
CA SER A 22 -9.97 -5.54 8.26
C SER A 22 -11.32 -5.74 7.55
N ARG A 23 -11.36 -6.67 6.60
CA ARG A 23 -12.58 -7.01 5.84
C ARG A 23 -13.31 -8.23 6.37
N CYS A 24 -12.67 -9.05 7.19
CA CYS A 24 -13.27 -10.22 7.79
C CYS A 24 -13.63 -9.98 9.26
N PRO A 25 -14.67 -10.63 9.79
CA PRO A 25 -14.93 -10.60 11.22
C PRO A 25 -13.83 -11.34 11.99
N LEU A 26 -13.52 -10.89 13.19
CA LEU A 26 -12.59 -11.55 14.10
C LEU A 26 -13.08 -11.36 15.55
N LYS A 27 -14.29 -11.83 15.85
CA LYS A 27 -14.95 -11.67 17.15
C LYS A 27 -15.00 -12.96 17.95
N THR A 28 -14.94 -14.10 17.28
CA THR A 28 -15.08 -15.43 17.87
C THR A 28 -13.87 -16.30 17.54
N ARG A 29 -13.76 -17.47 18.21
CA ARG A 29 -12.76 -18.49 17.88
C ARG A 29 -13.00 -19.09 16.50
N GLU A 30 -14.25 -19.22 16.12
CA GLU A 30 -14.67 -19.71 14.81
C GLU A 30 -14.23 -18.73 13.71
N ASP A 31 -14.40 -17.43 13.92
CA ASP A 31 -13.88 -16.41 12.99
C ASP A 31 -12.37 -16.54 12.80
N LEU A 32 -11.62 -16.71 13.91
CA LEU A 32 -10.17 -16.88 13.86
C LEU A 32 -9.78 -18.14 13.12
N ALA A 33 -10.49 -19.25 13.35
CA ALA A 33 -10.22 -20.52 12.71
C ALA A 33 -10.45 -20.48 11.19
N VAL A 34 -11.37 -19.66 10.71
CA VAL A 34 -11.64 -19.45 9.29
C VAL A 34 -10.66 -18.43 8.68
N ALA A 35 -10.45 -17.30 9.36
CA ALA A 35 -9.63 -16.20 8.82
C ALA A 35 -8.12 -16.50 8.89
N TYR A 36 -7.70 -17.35 9.82
CA TYR A 36 -6.29 -17.70 10.04
C TYR A 36 -6.14 -19.21 10.16
N THR A 37 -5.67 -19.74 11.27
CA THR A 37 -5.36 -21.17 11.42
C THR A 37 -6.53 -21.94 12.04
N PRO A 38 -6.99 -23.06 11.43
CA PRO A 38 -6.42 -23.79 10.29
C PRO A 38 -6.97 -23.43 8.92
N GLY A 39 -8.08 -22.67 8.83
CA GLY A 39 -8.83 -22.44 7.60
C GLY A 39 -8.03 -21.75 6.48
N VAL A 40 -7.07 -20.89 6.83
CA VAL A 40 -6.22 -20.18 5.86
C VAL A 40 -5.39 -21.12 4.96
N ALA A 41 -5.18 -22.37 5.37
CA ALA A 41 -4.47 -23.34 4.55
C ALA A 41 -5.18 -23.63 3.21
N GLU A 42 -6.51 -23.62 3.20
CA GLU A 42 -7.29 -23.94 2.01
C GLU A 42 -7.07 -22.96 0.84
N PRO A 43 -7.24 -21.64 1.02
CA PRO A 43 -6.92 -20.69 -0.06
C PRO A 43 -5.42 -20.71 -0.42
N CYS A 44 -4.50 -20.93 0.53
CA CYS A 44 -3.08 -21.06 0.22
C CYS A 44 -2.80 -22.24 -0.73
N LEU A 45 -3.38 -23.40 -0.49
CA LEU A 45 -3.22 -24.58 -1.34
C LEU A 45 -3.81 -24.33 -2.73
N LYS A 46 -4.98 -23.70 -2.82
CA LYS A 46 -5.59 -23.34 -4.10
C LYS A 46 -4.74 -22.36 -4.92
N ILE A 47 -4.17 -21.36 -4.27
CA ILE A 47 -3.27 -20.42 -4.93
C ILE A 47 -1.97 -21.10 -5.36
N ALA A 48 -1.46 -22.06 -4.58
CA ALA A 48 -0.27 -22.83 -4.95
C ALA A 48 -0.50 -23.68 -6.22
N GLU A 49 -1.72 -24.22 -6.39
CA GLU A 49 -2.13 -24.94 -7.60
C GLU A 49 -2.31 -24.01 -8.81
N ASN A 50 -2.88 -22.83 -8.60
CA ASN A 50 -3.11 -21.82 -9.63
C ASN A 50 -2.93 -20.41 -9.05
N LYS A 51 -1.82 -19.75 -9.42
CA LYS A 51 -1.43 -18.42 -8.91
C LYS A 51 -2.47 -17.33 -9.19
N ASP A 52 -3.26 -17.45 -10.26
CA ASP A 52 -4.30 -16.47 -10.60
C ASP A 52 -5.41 -16.41 -9.55
N LEU A 53 -5.60 -17.47 -8.78
CA LEU A 53 -6.54 -17.48 -7.67
C LEU A 53 -6.14 -16.53 -6.53
N SER A 54 -4.91 -16.01 -6.53
CA SER A 54 -4.53 -14.93 -5.61
C SER A 54 -5.37 -13.67 -5.81
N TYR A 55 -5.82 -13.39 -7.03
CA TYR A 55 -6.75 -12.29 -7.31
C TYR A 55 -8.16 -12.52 -6.75
N LEU A 56 -8.56 -13.78 -6.57
CA LEU A 56 -9.86 -14.13 -6.00
C LEU A 56 -9.83 -14.18 -4.47
N TYR A 57 -8.81 -14.82 -3.89
CA TYR A 57 -8.74 -15.11 -2.47
C TYR A 57 -7.97 -14.09 -1.63
N THR A 58 -7.28 -13.13 -2.26
CA THR A 58 -6.57 -12.08 -1.55
C THR A 58 -6.93 -10.70 -2.07
N ARG A 59 -6.49 -9.67 -1.34
CA ARG A 59 -6.69 -8.28 -1.75
C ARG A 59 -5.76 -7.85 -2.90
N ARG A 60 -4.90 -8.75 -3.38
CA ARG A 60 -4.04 -8.51 -4.54
C ARG A 60 -4.80 -7.95 -5.74
N SER A 61 -6.04 -8.37 -5.94
CA SER A 61 -6.93 -7.86 -7.00
C SER A 61 -7.19 -6.34 -6.95
N ASN A 62 -6.97 -5.71 -5.80
CA ASN A 62 -7.27 -4.30 -5.58
C ASN A 62 -6.12 -3.50 -4.97
N LEU A 63 -4.96 -4.11 -4.76
CA LEU A 63 -3.77 -3.44 -4.22
C LEU A 63 -2.92 -2.85 -5.33
N VAL A 64 -2.55 -1.57 -5.19
CA VAL A 64 -1.68 -0.84 -6.12
C VAL A 64 -0.49 -0.28 -5.35
N ALA A 65 0.72 -0.52 -5.85
CA ALA A 65 1.92 0.11 -5.32
C ALA A 65 2.15 1.47 -5.99
N VAL A 66 2.34 2.51 -5.19
CA VAL A 66 2.76 3.85 -5.66
C VAL A 66 4.22 4.02 -5.25
N VAL A 67 5.13 3.87 -6.21
CA VAL A 67 6.56 3.75 -5.97
C VAL A 67 7.27 5.08 -6.19
N THR A 68 8.19 5.43 -5.30
CA THR A 68 9.10 6.58 -5.44
C THR A 68 10.43 6.32 -4.75
N ASP A 69 11.48 6.95 -5.23
CA ASP A 69 12.76 7.09 -4.52
C ASP A 69 12.94 8.49 -3.90
N GLY A 70 11.96 9.39 -4.11
CA GLY A 70 11.98 10.75 -3.63
C GLY A 70 12.92 11.69 -4.37
N SER A 71 13.47 11.28 -5.53
CA SER A 71 14.45 12.06 -6.31
C SER A 71 13.87 13.27 -7.05
N ALA A 72 12.56 13.24 -7.35
CA ALA A 72 11.90 14.29 -8.14
C ALA A 72 10.49 14.58 -7.62
N VAL A 73 10.39 15.13 -6.43
CA VAL A 73 9.11 15.56 -5.84
C VAL A 73 8.73 16.93 -6.38
N LEU A 74 7.51 17.05 -6.92
CA LEU A 74 7.02 18.23 -7.62
C LEU A 74 7.21 19.53 -6.80
N GLY A 75 7.98 20.46 -7.35
CA GLY A 75 8.30 21.74 -6.74
C GLY A 75 9.38 21.70 -5.64
N LEU A 76 9.85 20.53 -5.23
CA LEU A 76 10.81 20.36 -4.14
C LEU A 76 12.12 19.67 -4.58
N GLY A 77 12.13 18.97 -5.72
CA GLY A 77 13.29 18.26 -6.25
C GLY A 77 13.59 16.96 -5.48
N ASP A 78 14.87 16.67 -5.30
CA ASP A 78 15.33 15.49 -4.56
C ASP A 78 15.33 15.77 -3.05
N ILE A 79 14.34 15.23 -2.37
CA ILE A 79 14.17 15.38 -0.91
C ILE A 79 14.22 14.02 -0.18
N GLY A 80 14.46 12.95 -0.89
CA GLY A 80 14.55 11.60 -0.36
C GLY A 80 13.20 10.89 -0.19
N PRO A 81 13.24 9.57 0.05
CA PRO A 81 12.04 8.73 0.07
C PRO A 81 11.09 9.06 1.24
N GLU A 82 11.61 9.30 2.44
CA GLU A 82 10.78 9.59 3.61
C GLU A 82 10.04 10.92 3.48
N ALA A 83 10.72 11.95 2.98
CA ALA A 83 10.11 13.26 2.77
C ALA A 83 9.12 13.27 1.58
N GLY A 84 9.23 12.30 0.68
CA GLY A 84 8.26 12.05 -0.40
C GLY A 84 6.96 11.40 0.06
N MET A 85 6.95 10.76 1.24
CA MET A 85 5.82 9.98 1.76
C MET A 85 4.49 10.77 1.79
N PRO A 86 4.42 12.03 2.26
CA PRO A 86 3.16 12.78 2.27
C PRO A 86 2.54 12.97 0.88
N VAL A 87 3.36 13.15 -0.15
CA VAL A 87 2.90 13.25 -1.54
C VAL A 87 2.38 11.90 -2.04
N MET A 88 3.08 10.81 -1.71
CA MET A 88 2.68 9.46 -2.10
C MET A 88 1.38 9.04 -1.40
N GLU A 89 1.20 9.36 -0.14
CA GLU A 89 -0.07 9.15 0.56
C GLU A 89 -1.21 9.97 -0.08
N GLY A 90 -0.94 11.20 -0.48
CA GLY A 90 -1.89 12.01 -1.24
C GLY A 90 -2.35 11.33 -2.52
N LYS A 91 -1.44 10.74 -3.30
CA LYS A 91 -1.78 9.93 -4.48
C LYS A 91 -2.62 8.71 -4.11
N CYS A 92 -2.30 8.01 -3.03
CA CYS A 92 -3.08 6.87 -2.55
C CYS A 92 -4.53 7.27 -2.21
N VAL A 93 -4.73 8.44 -1.59
CA VAL A 93 -6.06 9.00 -1.34
C VAL A 93 -6.83 9.24 -2.64
N LEU A 94 -6.17 9.81 -3.66
CA LEU A 94 -6.80 10.05 -4.96
C LEU A 94 -7.16 8.73 -5.65
N PHE A 95 -6.30 7.72 -5.62
CA PHE A 95 -6.60 6.39 -6.15
C PHE A 95 -7.81 5.77 -5.46
N LYS A 96 -7.92 5.91 -4.15
CA LYS A 96 -9.08 5.40 -3.40
C LYS A 96 -10.35 6.16 -3.77
N GLN A 97 -10.30 7.48 -3.74
CA GLN A 97 -11.46 8.34 -3.96
C GLN A 97 -12.02 8.22 -5.38
N PHE A 98 -11.16 8.17 -6.39
CA PHE A 98 -11.57 8.19 -7.79
C PHE A 98 -11.54 6.83 -8.47
N GLY A 99 -10.71 5.91 -8.01
CA GLY A 99 -10.54 4.58 -8.60
C GLY A 99 -11.06 3.42 -7.75
N GLY A 100 -11.34 3.65 -6.48
CA GLY A 100 -11.80 2.59 -5.56
C GLY A 100 -10.72 1.54 -5.24
N VAL A 101 -9.47 1.79 -5.61
CA VAL A 101 -8.35 0.87 -5.35
C VAL A 101 -7.62 1.21 -4.04
N ASP A 102 -7.06 0.20 -3.42
CA ASP A 102 -6.26 0.33 -2.20
C ASP A 102 -4.80 0.49 -2.60
N ALA A 103 -4.33 1.73 -2.61
CA ALA A 103 -2.97 2.07 -3.00
C ALA A 103 -2.07 2.23 -1.78
N PHE A 104 -0.82 1.75 -1.89
CA PHE A 104 0.21 1.85 -0.85
C PHE A 104 1.42 2.61 -1.34
N PRO A 105 1.96 3.57 -0.55
CA PRO A 105 3.21 4.23 -0.85
C PRO A 105 4.37 3.28 -0.57
N ILE A 106 5.23 3.12 -1.57
CA ILE A 106 6.47 2.35 -1.48
C ILE A 106 7.63 3.30 -1.74
N CYS A 107 8.28 3.75 -0.69
CA CYS A 107 9.37 4.71 -0.76
C CYS A 107 10.72 3.98 -0.65
N ILE A 108 11.49 3.96 -1.72
CA ILE A 108 12.73 3.17 -1.86
C ILE A 108 13.94 4.06 -1.60
N ARG A 109 14.85 3.62 -0.73
CA ARG A 109 16.12 4.30 -0.43
C ARG A 109 17.21 3.94 -1.43
N SER A 110 16.98 4.21 -2.70
CA SER A 110 17.97 4.05 -3.75
C SER A 110 17.65 4.95 -4.92
N HIS A 111 18.69 5.49 -5.58
CA HIS A 111 18.58 6.18 -6.86
C HIS A 111 19.09 5.31 -8.03
N ASP A 112 19.56 4.11 -7.73
CA ASP A 112 20.00 3.17 -8.76
C ASP A 112 18.79 2.55 -9.46
N VAL A 113 18.76 2.69 -10.78
CA VAL A 113 17.62 2.24 -11.59
C VAL A 113 17.43 0.73 -11.52
N ASP A 114 18.53 -0.04 -11.54
CA ASP A 114 18.47 -1.50 -11.52
C ASP A 114 17.98 -2.01 -10.15
N GLU A 115 18.40 -1.37 -9.05
CA GLU A 115 17.89 -1.68 -7.72
C GLU A 115 16.39 -1.38 -7.60
N ILE A 116 15.93 -0.25 -8.14
CA ILE A 116 14.51 0.12 -8.13
C ILE A 116 13.70 -0.87 -8.95
N VAL A 117 14.12 -1.18 -10.16
CA VAL A 117 13.46 -2.14 -11.06
C VAL A 117 13.38 -3.52 -10.40
N ASN A 118 14.49 -4.00 -9.84
CA ASN A 118 14.52 -5.30 -9.17
C ASN A 118 13.61 -5.33 -7.94
N THR A 119 13.59 -4.26 -7.15
CA THR A 119 12.71 -4.14 -5.98
C THR A 119 11.24 -4.22 -6.39
N VAL A 120 10.84 -3.47 -7.42
CA VAL A 120 9.45 -3.50 -7.94
C VAL A 120 9.08 -4.89 -8.46
N ALA A 121 9.97 -5.53 -9.21
CA ALA A 121 9.76 -6.87 -9.73
C ALA A 121 9.54 -7.90 -8.59
N LEU A 122 10.33 -7.81 -7.52
CA LEU A 122 10.22 -8.70 -6.36
C LEU A 122 8.93 -8.48 -5.55
N LEU A 123 8.32 -7.29 -5.63
CA LEU A 123 7.05 -6.96 -4.96
C LEU A 123 5.81 -7.43 -5.73
N ALA A 124 5.96 -7.91 -6.96
CA ALA A 124 4.84 -8.25 -7.85
C ALA A 124 3.88 -9.31 -7.28
N GLY A 125 4.30 -10.10 -6.31
CA GLY A 125 3.44 -11.08 -5.63
C GLY A 125 2.33 -10.48 -4.75
N SER A 126 2.46 -9.21 -4.36
CA SER A 126 1.52 -8.53 -3.44
C SER A 126 0.55 -7.57 -4.15
N PHE A 127 0.87 -7.14 -5.35
CA PHE A 127 0.11 -6.11 -6.08
C PHE A 127 -0.48 -6.65 -7.37
N GLY A 128 -1.66 -6.12 -7.74
CA GLY A 128 -2.36 -6.46 -8.96
C GLY A 128 -2.09 -5.56 -10.14
#